data_abdb6b2412c1d8e5771dfa5494851480
#
_entry.id   abdb6b2412c1d8e5771dfa5494851480
#
_cell.length_a   1.000
_cell.length_b   1.000
_cell.length_c   1.000
_cell.angle_alpha   90.00
_cell.angle_beta   90.00
_cell.angle_gamma   90.00
#
_symmetry.space_group_name_H-M   'P 1'
#
loop_
_entity.id
_entity.type
_entity.pdbx_description
1 polymer ?
#
loop_
_entity_poly.entity_id
_entity_poly.type
_entity_poly.pdbx_seq_one_letter_code
_entity_poly.pdbx_strand_id
1 'polypeptide(L)'
;MSQKILLLHGALGSAASLNPLKEILEKDFEVFTYTFKGHGGSEIPHEDFTISNFANEVLVFLEENSLEKIAVFGYSMGGYVGLYLAKNFPEKVEKLYTLATKLDWTIEGSIKETAMLNPIKIKEKVPKYALALEQLHGSNWEILMGKTATMMLNLGKNPAIIESDYEAIKVPVLISVGDKDVMVSIEESAFAFRKIPKVMFYVMPNTIHPIEKVDVNQVALQIKNFIKISI
;
A
#
# COMPACT_ATOMS: atom_id res chain seq x y z
N MET A 1 26.02 -0.07 9.27
CA MET A 1 24.90 -1.01 9.18
C MET A 1 24.13 -0.69 7.90
N SER A 2 23.66 -1.69 7.17
CA SER A 2 22.81 -1.48 5.99
C SER A 2 21.49 -0.83 6.42
N GLN A 3 20.98 0.12 5.65
CA GLN A 3 19.69 0.76 5.93
C GLN A 3 18.56 -0.25 5.68
N LYS A 4 17.57 -0.27 6.56
CA LYS A 4 16.47 -1.25 6.52
C LYS A 4 15.23 -0.65 5.84
N ILE A 5 14.55 -1.45 5.02
CA ILE A 5 13.30 -1.05 4.36
C ILE A 5 12.26 -2.18 4.42
N LEU A 6 11.02 -1.83 4.76
CA LEU A 6 9.87 -2.72 4.74
C LEU A 6 8.99 -2.42 3.51
N LEU A 7 8.64 -3.45 2.76
CA LEU A 7 7.75 -3.35 1.59
C LEU A 7 6.36 -3.89 1.95
N LEU A 8 5.32 -3.07 1.75
CA LEU A 8 3.91 -3.38 2.01
C LEU A 8 3.12 -3.43 0.70
N HIS A 9 2.47 -4.56 0.45
CA HIS A 9 1.70 -4.80 -0.78
C HIS A 9 0.32 -4.14 -0.77
N GLY A 10 -0.31 -4.05 -1.94
CA GLY A 10 -1.68 -3.56 -2.13
C GLY A 10 -2.76 -4.60 -1.83
N ALA A 11 -4.01 -4.17 -1.85
CA ALA A 11 -5.17 -5.05 -1.71
C ALA A 11 -5.14 -6.17 -2.76
N LEU A 12 -5.58 -7.38 -2.39
CA LEU A 12 -5.56 -8.58 -3.22
C LEU A 12 -4.16 -8.97 -3.76
N GLY A 13 -3.08 -8.41 -3.18
CA GLY A 13 -1.70 -8.78 -3.46
C GLY A 13 -1.10 -9.63 -2.34
N SER A 14 0.21 -9.79 -2.37
CA SER A 14 1.01 -10.39 -1.29
C SER A 14 2.44 -9.84 -1.35
N ALA A 15 3.28 -10.19 -0.40
CA ALA A 15 4.71 -9.87 -0.45
C ALA A 15 5.36 -10.33 -1.76
N ALA A 16 4.92 -11.46 -2.33
CA ALA A 16 5.43 -11.98 -3.59
C ALA A 16 5.24 -11.03 -4.77
N SER A 17 4.19 -10.20 -4.78
CA SER A 17 3.96 -9.19 -5.81
C SER A 17 5.07 -8.12 -5.86
N LEU A 18 5.83 -7.97 -4.78
CA LEU A 18 6.91 -7.01 -4.65
C LEU A 18 8.32 -7.64 -4.83
N ASN A 19 8.41 -8.94 -5.12
CA ASN A 19 9.69 -9.62 -5.31
C ASN A 19 10.61 -8.95 -6.36
N PRO A 20 10.11 -8.52 -7.54
CA PRO A 20 10.98 -7.84 -8.51
C PRO A 20 11.61 -6.55 -7.96
N LEU A 21 10.88 -5.80 -7.14
CA LEU A 21 11.38 -4.61 -6.47
C LEU A 21 12.37 -4.96 -5.35
N LYS A 22 12.04 -5.98 -4.55
CA LYS A 22 12.87 -6.51 -3.48
C LYS A 22 14.27 -6.88 -3.99
N GLU A 23 14.36 -7.69 -5.06
CA GLU A 23 15.62 -8.16 -5.66
C GLU A 23 16.55 -7.01 -6.08
N ILE A 24 15.97 -5.89 -6.54
CA ILE A 24 16.76 -4.71 -6.91
C ILE A 24 17.25 -3.96 -5.66
N LEU A 25 16.39 -3.86 -4.64
CA LEU A 25 16.70 -3.10 -3.42
C LEU A 25 17.67 -3.84 -2.48
N GLU A 26 17.66 -5.17 -2.47
CA GLU A 26 18.58 -5.99 -1.64
C GLU A 26 20.06 -5.75 -1.94
N LYS A 27 20.38 -5.13 -3.09
CA LYS A 27 21.76 -4.74 -3.42
C LYS A 27 22.28 -3.57 -2.56
N ASP A 28 21.37 -2.78 -1.98
CA ASP A 28 21.71 -1.55 -1.23
C ASP A 28 21.14 -1.53 0.19
N PHE A 29 20.09 -2.33 0.46
CA PHE A 29 19.32 -2.32 1.70
C PHE A 29 19.16 -3.71 2.30
N GLU A 30 18.88 -3.77 3.59
CA GLU A 30 18.27 -4.94 4.23
C GLU A 30 16.75 -4.85 4.04
N VAL A 31 16.19 -5.70 3.16
CA VAL A 31 14.81 -5.60 2.70
C VAL A 31 13.92 -6.59 3.43
N PHE A 32 12.90 -6.08 4.09
CA PHE A 32 11.81 -6.84 4.69
C PHE A 32 10.56 -6.75 3.84
N THR A 33 9.76 -7.81 3.85
CA THR A 33 8.44 -7.85 3.20
C THR A 33 7.43 -8.42 4.17
N TYR A 34 6.21 -7.91 4.16
CA TYR A 34 5.13 -8.44 4.98
C TYR A 34 3.93 -8.79 4.10
N THR A 35 3.31 -9.94 4.35
CA THR A 35 2.02 -10.31 3.76
C THR A 35 0.94 -10.18 4.81
N PHE A 36 -0.02 -9.27 4.59
CA PHE A 36 -1.15 -9.05 5.51
C PHE A 36 -2.00 -10.32 5.65
N LYS A 37 -2.53 -10.55 6.86
CA LYS A 37 -3.41 -11.68 7.14
C LYS A 37 -4.56 -11.75 6.16
N GLY A 38 -4.96 -12.97 5.80
CA GLY A 38 -5.96 -13.22 4.77
C GLY A 38 -5.43 -13.15 3.34
N HIS A 39 -4.21 -12.66 3.11
CA HIS A 39 -3.56 -12.59 1.80
C HIS A 39 -2.51 -13.69 1.61
N GLY A 40 -2.09 -13.95 0.36
CA GLY A 40 -1.01 -14.89 0.05
C GLY A 40 -1.26 -16.33 0.53
N GLY A 41 -2.52 -16.76 0.64
CA GLY A 41 -2.88 -18.10 1.12
C GLY A 41 -2.90 -18.26 2.63
N SER A 42 -2.66 -17.19 3.40
CA SER A 42 -2.79 -17.23 4.85
C SER A 42 -4.26 -17.31 5.28
N GLU A 43 -4.50 -17.78 6.51
CA GLU A 43 -5.83 -17.87 7.08
C GLU A 43 -6.56 -16.52 7.08
N ILE A 44 -7.85 -16.53 6.73
CA ILE A 44 -8.70 -15.35 6.80
C ILE A 44 -9.05 -15.08 8.26
N PRO A 45 -8.67 -13.92 8.83
CA PRO A 45 -9.02 -13.60 10.21
C PRO A 45 -10.54 -13.42 10.37
N HIS A 46 -11.04 -13.74 11.58
CA HIS A 46 -12.45 -13.49 11.92
C HIS A 46 -12.78 -12.01 11.93
N GLU A 47 -11.86 -11.20 12.42
CA GLU A 47 -11.99 -9.75 12.50
C GLU A 47 -12.14 -9.12 11.12
N ASP A 48 -12.79 -7.96 11.07
CA ASP A 48 -12.90 -7.20 9.83
C ASP A 48 -11.56 -6.65 9.39
N PHE A 49 -11.36 -6.56 8.08
CA PHE A 49 -10.23 -5.83 7.53
C PHE A 49 -10.42 -4.34 7.80
N THR A 50 -9.41 -3.76 8.44
CA THR A 50 -9.31 -2.32 8.65
C THR A 50 -7.86 -1.88 8.49
N ILE A 51 -7.64 -0.62 8.15
CA ILE A 51 -6.28 -0.07 8.06
C ILE A 51 -5.57 -0.12 9.41
N SER A 52 -6.29 0.10 10.51
CA SER A 52 -5.74 -0.02 11.86
C SER A 52 -5.31 -1.44 12.22
N ASN A 53 -6.08 -2.46 11.83
CA ASN A 53 -5.70 -3.85 12.07
C ASN A 53 -4.46 -4.22 11.26
N PHE A 54 -4.39 -3.85 9.98
CA PHE A 54 -3.18 -4.06 9.16
C PHE A 54 -1.97 -3.30 9.69
N ALA A 55 -2.16 -2.08 10.22
CA ALA A 55 -1.07 -1.36 10.88
C ALA A 55 -0.59 -2.07 12.15
N ASN A 56 -1.50 -2.61 12.97
CA ASN A 56 -1.14 -3.40 14.15
C ASN A 56 -0.36 -4.67 13.77
N GLU A 57 -0.73 -5.35 12.67
CA GLU A 57 0.04 -6.48 12.16
C GLU A 57 1.49 -6.08 11.83
N VAL A 58 1.67 -4.91 11.20
CA VAL A 58 3.02 -4.38 10.91
C VAL A 58 3.77 -4.06 12.20
N LEU A 59 3.13 -3.48 13.22
CA LEU A 59 3.79 -3.21 14.50
C LEU A 59 4.27 -4.49 15.18
N VAL A 60 3.44 -5.54 15.20
CA VAL A 60 3.84 -6.86 15.71
C VAL A 60 5.02 -7.43 14.91
N PHE A 61 4.96 -7.35 13.58
CA PHE A 61 6.06 -7.79 12.72
C PHE A 61 7.38 -7.04 13.02
N LEU A 62 7.32 -5.73 13.24
CA LEU A 62 8.49 -4.93 13.59
C LEU A 62 9.07 -5.37 14.96
N GLU A 63 8.22 -5.66 15.94
CA GLU A 63 8.63 -6.13 17.25
C GLU A 63 9.31 -7.51 17.18
N GLU A 64 8.67 -8.47 16.51
CA GLU A 64 9.18 -9.83 16.32
C GLU A 64 10.54 -9.87 15.62
N ASN A 65 10.82 -8.91 14.74
CA ASN A 65 12.08 -8.78 14.01
C ASN A 65 13.07 -7.81 14.67
N SER A 66 12.78 -7.30 15.87
CA SER A 66 13.62 -6.33 16.60
C SER A 66 13.94 -5.08 15.77
N LEU A 67 12.93 -4.58 15.03
CA LEU A 67 13.01 -3.40 14.19
C LEU A 67 12.41 -2.20 14.94
N GLU A 68 13.26 -1.39 15.56
CA GLU A 68 12.79 -0.21 16.32
C GLU A 68 12.19 0.85 15.41
N LYS A 69 12.87 1.14 14.28
CA LYS A 69 12.48 2.14 13.30
C LYS A 69 12.95 1.73 11.92
N ILE A 70 12.09 1.91 10.88
CA ILE A 70 12.37 1.41 9.54
C ILE A 70 11.83 2.36 8.46
N ALA A 71 12.51 2.44 7.31
CA ALA A 71 11.94 3.03 6.11
C ALA A 71 10.83 2.11 5.56
N VAL A 72 9.73 2.70 5.08
CA VAL A 72 8.58 1.95 4.55
C VAL A 72 8.32 2.34 3.10
N PHE A 73 8.20 1.34 2.24
CA PHE A 73 7.57 1.47 0.93
C PHE A 73 6.20 0.80 0.99
N GLY A 74 5.14 1.52 0.60
CA GLY A 74 3.80 0.97 0.54
C GLY A 74 3.17 1.20 -0.83
N TYR A 75 2.69 0.11 -1.45
CA TYR A 75 1.92 0.17 -2.68
C TYR A 75 0.42 0.12 -2.39
N SER A 76 -0.35 1.05 -2.98
CA SER A 76 -1.81 1.11 -2.88
C SER A 76 -2.29 1.03 -1.41
N MET A 77 -3.02 -0.02 -1.00
CA MET A 77 -3.43 -0.26 0.39
C MET A 77 -2.23 -0.22 1.36
N GLY A 78 -1.10 -0.82 1.00
CA GLY A 78 0.12 -0.80 1.82
C GLY A 78 0.66 0.61 2.06
N GLY A 79 0.50 1.52 1.08
CA GLY A 79 0.84 2.94 1.25
C GLY A 79 -0.12 3.66 2.22
N TYR A 80 -1.41 3.30 2.21
CA TYR A 80 -2.37 3.86 3.16
C TYR A 80 -2.13 3.36 4.60
N VAL A 81 -1.75 2.07 4.77
CA VAL A 81 -1.25 1.53 6.04
C VAL A 81 0.02 2.27 6.49
N GLY A 82 0.95 2.52 5.57
CA GLY A 82 2.16 3.29 5.85
C GLY A 82 1.88 4.71 6.34
N LEU A 83 0.93 5.42 5.73
CA LEU A 83 0.49 6.75 6.17
C LEU A 83 -0.15 6.71 7.56
N TYR A 84 -0.98 5.68 7.83
CA TYR A 84 -1.57 5.47 9.14
C TYR A 84 -0.50 5.25 10.22
N LEU A 85 0.52 4.45 9.93
CA LEU A 85 1.68 4.24 10.79
C LEU A 85 2.46 5.54 11.00
N ALA A 86 2.75 6.28 9.92
CA ALA A 86 3.49 7.54 9.99
C ALA A 86 2.78 8.62 10.83
N LYS A 87 1.43 8.61 10.85
CA LYS A 87 0.61 9.50 11.69
C LYS A 87 0.60 9.06 13.15
N ASN A 88 0.28 7.78 13.40
CA ASN A 88 -0.05 7.31 14.76
C ASN A 88 1.15 6.73 15.51
N PHE A 89 2.20 6.30 14.79
CA PHE A 89 3.41 5.65 15.33
C PHE A 89 4.67 6.21 14.63
N PRO A 90 4.89 7.54 14.63
CA PRO A 90 6.00 8.17 13.90
C PRO A 90 7.38 7.71 14.37
N GLU A 91 7.49 7.19 15.60
CA GLU A 91 8.72 6.61 16.14
C GLU A 91 9.11 5.29 15.43
N LYS A 92 8.15 4.61 14.80
CA LYS A 92 8.38 3.34 14.06
C LYS A 92 8.74 3.56 12.59
N VAL A 93 8.41 4.72 12.03
CA VAL A 93 8.61 5.03 10.60
C VAL A 93 9.71 6.05 10.42
N GLU A 94 10.82 5.64 9.79
CA GLU A 94 11.93 6.54 9.48
C GLU A 94 11.60 7.47 8.31
N LYS A 95 11.14 6.88 7.22
CA LYS A 95 10.68 7.55 5.99
C LYS A 95 9.58 6.71 5.36
N LEU A 96 8.67 7.33 4.63
CA LEU A 96 7.59 6.65 3.94
C LEU A 96 7.57 7.00 2.45
N TYR A 97 7.63 5.99 1.60
CA TYR A 97 7.33 6.14 0.17
C TYR A 97 6.01 5.44 -0.15
N THR A 98 5.02 6.18 -0.65
CA THR A 98 3.75 5.63 -1.12
C THR A 98 3.66 5.64 -2.63
N LEU A 99 3.24 4.53 -3.23
CA LEU A 99 2.98 4.42 -4.66
C LEU A 99 1.52 4.06 -4.91
N ALA A 100 0.84 4.83 -5.76
CA ALA A 100 -0.52 4.56 -6.21
C ALA A 100 -1.51 4.34 -5.04
N THR A 101 -1.38 5.17 -3.98
CA THR A 101 -2.20 5.07 -2.78
C THR A 101 -3.43 5.93 -2.89
N LYS A 102 -4.62 5.31 -2.81
CA LYS A 102 -5.87 6.05 -2.78
C LYS A 102 -6.00 6.81 -1.46
N LEU A 103 -6.25 8.11 -1.56
CA LEU A 103 -6.28 9.05 -0.44
C LEU A 103 -7.64 9.74 -0.28
N ASP A 104 -8.40 9.85 -1.38
CA ASP A 104 -9.74 10.43 -1.39
C ASP A 104 -10.80 9.32 -1.24
N TRP A 105 -11.18 9.05 0.01
CA TRP A 105 -12.20 8.08 0.36
C TRP A 105 -13.54 8.78 0.59
N THR A 106 -14.44 8.65 -0.39
CA THR A 106 -15.83 9.11 -0.30
C THR A 106 -16.79 7.92 -0.42
N ILE A 107 -18.05 8.08 -0.01
CA ILE A 107 -19.07 7.04 -0.17
C ILE A 107 -19.20 6.65 -1.65
N GLU A 108 -19.30 7.63 -2.54
CA GLU A 108 -19.43 7.41 -3.98
C GLU A 108 -18.18 6.74 -4.57
N GLY A 109 -16.99 7.23 -4.20
CA GLY A 109 -15.71 6.64 -4.62
C GLY A 109 -15.58 5.19 -4.18
N SER A 110 -15.91 4.88 -2.93
CA SER A 110 -15.83 3.50 -2.42
C SER A 110 -16.80 2.55 -3.12
N ILE A 111 -18.02 3.00 -3.45
CA ILE A 111 -18.99 2.21 -4.23
C ILE A 111 -18.45 1.95 -5.64
N LYS A 112 -17.86 2.95 -6.29
CA LYS A 112 -17.25 2.80 -7.62
C LYS A 112 -16.12 1.78 -7.61
N GLU A 113 -15.18 1.90 -6.68
CA GLU A 113 -14.04 1.00 -6.56
C GLU A 113 -14.48 -0.45 -6.26
N THR A 114 -15.42 -0.64 -5.34
CA THR A 114 -15.91 -1.97 -4.95
C THR A 114 -16.78 -2.63 -6.00
N ALA A 115 -17.35 -1.89 -6.94
CA ALA A 115 -18.15 -2.46 -8.05
C ALA A 115 -17.34 -3.45 -8.91
N MET A 116 -16.02 -3.32 -8.95
CA MET A 116 -15.10 -4.23 -9.64
C MET A 116 -14.73 -5.46 -8.80
N LEU A 117 -14.93 -5.42 -7.48
CA LEU A 117 -14.62 -6.50 -6.56
C LEU A 117 -15.78 -7.50 -6.46
N ASN A 118 -16.11 -8.13 -7.57
CA ASN A 118 -17.18 -9.11 -7.66
C ASN A 118 -16.65 -10.45 -8.22
N PRO A 119 -16.49 -11.48 -7.36
CA PRO A 119 -15.90 -12.76 -7.77
C PRO A 119 -16.64 -13.42 -8.94
N ILE A 120 -17.97 -13.37 -8.97
CA ILE A 120 -18.78 -13.97 -10.05
C ILE A 120 -18.46 -13.29 -11.38
N LYS A 121 -18.50 -11.94 -11.41
CA LYS A 121 -18.19 -11.17 -12.62
C LYS A 121 -16.75 -11.38 -13.08
N ILE A 122 -15.80 -11.52 -12.13
CA ILE A 122 -14.38 -11.75 -12.44
C ILE A 122 -14.20 -13.14 -13.07
N LYS A 123 -14.83 -14.19 -12.53
CA LYS A 123 -14.81 -15.53 -13.11
C LYS A 123 -15.36 -15.55 -14.53
N GLU A 124 -16.45 -14.83 -14.77
CA GLU A 124 -17.10 -14.78 -16.09
C GLU A 124 -16.34 -13.94 -17.12
N LYS A 125 -15.86 -12.75 -16.72
CA LYS A 125 -15.32 -11.76 -17.67
C LYS A 125 -13.81 -11.79 -17.80
N VAL A 126 -13.11 -12.18 -16.74
CA VAL A 126 -11.64 -12.17 -16.66
C VAL A 126 -11.12 -13.46 -15.98
N PRO A 127 -11.42 -14.65 -16.49
CA PRO A 127 -11.13 -15.92 -15.84
C PRO A 127 -9.64 -16.13 -15.54
N LYS A 128 -8.74 -15.57 -16.35
CA LYS A 128 -7.31 -15.60 -16.08
C LYS A 128 -6.94 -14.87 -14.79
N TYR A 129 -7.61 -13.77 -14.48
CA TYR A 129 -7.40 -13.04 -13.25
C TYR A 129 -7.99 -13.79 -12.04
N ALA A 130 -9.17 -14.41 -12.18
CA ALA A 130 -9.72 -15.28 -11.16
C ALA A 130 -8.76 -16.43 -10.81
N LEU A 131 -8.19 -17.09 -11.82
CA LEU A 131 -7.20 -18.15 -11.63
C LEU A 131 -5.94 -17.64 -10.92
N ALA A 132 -5.44 -16.47 -11.30
CA ALA A 132 -4.27 -15.85 -10.64
C ALA A 132 -4.55 -15.54 -9.16
N LEU A 133 -5.74 -15.04 -8.83
CA LEU A 133 -6.17 -14.81 -7.44
C LEU A 133 -6.25 -16.13 -6.65
N GLU A 134 -6.83 -17.17 -7.23
CA GLU A 134 -6.91 -18.49 -6.61
C GLU A 134 -5.51 -19.10 -6.38
N GLN A 135 -4.61 -18.97 -7.35
CA GLN A 135 -3.22 -19.42 -7.19
C GLN A 135 -2.48 -18.65 -6.09
N LEU A 136 -2.74 -17.36 -5.96
CA LEU A 136 -2.07 -16.50 -4.99
C LEU A 136 -2.63 -16.67 -3.56
N HIS A 137 -3.95 -16.81 -3.43
CA HIS A 137 -4.66 -16.76 -2.13
C HIS A 137 -5.33 -18.07 -1.73
N GLY A 138 -5.28 -19.09 -2.59
CA GLY A 138 -5.98 -20.37 -2.37
C GLY A 138 -7.50 -20.24 -2.55
N SER A 139 -8.25 -21.23 -2.04
CA SER A 139 -9.70 -21.30 -2.16
C SER A 139 -10.47 -20.14 -1.51
N ASN A 140 -9.83 -19.40 -0.61
CA ASN A 140 -10.44 -18.31 0.15
C ASN A 140 -10.38 -16.93 -0.55
N TRP A 141 -9.87 -16.86 -1.80
CA TRP A 141 -9.71 -15.58 -2.51
C TRP A 141 -11.03 -14.80 -2.68
N GLU A 142 -12.17 -15.47 -2.77
CA GLU A 142 -13.48 -14.81 -2.86
C GLU A 142 -13.89 -14.17 -1.54
N ILE A 143 -13.61 -14.84 -0.41
CA ILE A 143 -13.84 -14.29 0.94
C ILE A 143 -12.92 -13.10 1.18
N LEU A 144 -11.64 -13.22 0.82
CA LEU A 144 -10.67 -12.13 0.86
C LEU A 144 -11.18 -10.91 0.08
N MET A 145 -11.66 -11.12 -1.13
CA MET A 145 -12.21 -10.04 -1.97
C MET A 145 -13.43 -9.38 -1.33
N GLY A 146 -14.34 -10.17 -0.75
CA GLY A 146 -15.52 -9.67 -0.03
C GLY A 146 -15.14 -8.82 1.18
N LYS A 147 -14.18 -9.29 2.01
CA LYS A 147 -13.67 -8.52 3.16
C LYS A 147 -12.96 -7.22 2.71
N THR A 148 -12.21 -7.28 1.62
CA THR A 148 -11.57 -6.09 1.03
C THR A 148 -12.60 -5.07 0.56
N ALA A 149 -13.66 -5.52 -0.13
CA ALA A 149 -14.76 -4.64 -0.55
C ALA A 149 -15.46 -4.00 0.65
N THR A 150 -15.73 -4.77 1.70
CA THR A 150 -16.33 -4.27 2.95
C THR A 150 -15.45 -3.20 3.60
N MET A 151 -14.14 -3.43 3.68
CA MET A 151 -13.18 -2.44 4.19
C MET A 151 -13.24 -1.13 3.38
N MET A 152 -13.21 -1.21 2.05
CA MET A 152 -13.27 -0.03 1.18
C MET A 152 -14.58 0.76 1.35
N LEU A 153 -15.73 0.08 1.47
CA LEU A 153 -17.02 0.72 1.75
C LEU A 153 -17.02 1.41 3.11
N ASN A 154 -16.39 0.82 4.12
CA ASN A 154 -16.26 1.42 5.43
C ASN A 154 -15.33 2.64 5.40
N LEU A 155 -14.24 2.61 4.63
CA LEU A 155 -13.36 3.77 4.42
C LEU A 155 -14.09 4.92 3.74
N GLY A 156 -15.01 4.64 2.80
CA GLY A 156 -15.84 5.68 2.20
C GLY A 156 -16.76 6.42 3.17
N LYS A 157 -17.17 5.74 4.26
CA LYS A 157 -17.99 6.33 5.33
C LYS A 157 -17.13 6.99 6.42
N ASN A 158 -16.04 6.33 6.78
CA ASN A 158 -15.15 6.71 7.88
C ASN A 158 -13.69 6.49 7.43
N PRO A 159 -13.07 7.46 6.73
CA PRO A 159 -11.67 7.36 6.32
C PRO A 159 -10.75 7.17 7.53
N ALA A 160 -9.75 6.29 7.42
CA ALA A 160 -8.77 6.08 8.47
C ALA A 160 -7.79 7.27 8.64
N ILE A 161 -7.69 8.09 7.60
CA ILE A 161 -6.94 9.36 7.57
C ILE A 161 -7.87 10.41 6.99
N ILE A 162 -8.09 11.49 7.73
CA ILE A 162 -8.87 12.65 7.29
C ILE A 162 -7.94 13.82 6.95
N GLU A 163 -8.46 14.86 6.34
CA GLU A 163 -7.67 16.01 5.87
C GLU A 163 -6.75 16.62 6.94
N SER A 164 -7.27 16.83 8.15
CA SER A 164 -6.49 17.38 9.27
C SER A 164 -5.34 16.48 9.74
N ASP A 165 -5.38 15.20 9.41
CA ASP A 165 -4.36 14.23 9.81
C ASP A 165 -3.07 14.37 9.00
N TYR A 166 -3.17 14.84 7.74
CA TYR A 166 -1.98 15.02 6.91
C TYR A 166 -0.98 15.98 7.53
N GLU A 167 -1.44 17.05 8.18
CA GLU A 167 -0.56 18.02 8.84
C GLU A 167 0.14 17.44 10.08
N ALA A 168 -0.40 16.37 10.67
CA ALA A 168 0.19 15.66 11.80
C ALA A 168 1.32 14.70 11.41
N ILE A 169 1.44 14.32 10.13
CA ILE A 169 2.51 13.45 9.62
C ILE A 169 3.82 14.23 9.58
N LYS A 170 4.75 13.92 10.51
CA LYS A 170 6.03 14.64 10.65
C LYS A 170 7.23 13.89 10.07
N VAL A 171 7.06 12.61 9.73
CA VAL A 171 8.11 11.84 9.07
C VAL A 171 8.24 12.28 7.61
N PRO A 172 9.42 12.17 6.98
CA PRO A 172 9.57 12.45 5.56
C PRO A 172 8.74 11.48 4.73
N VAL A 173 7.96 12.01 3.77
CA VAL A 173 7.10 11.24 2.87
C VAL A 173 7.44 11.54 1.42
N LEU A 174 7.48 10.50 0.57
CA LEU A 174 7.42 10.64 -0.88
C LEU A 174 6.10 10.05 -1.36
N ILE A 175 5.22 10.88 -1.90
CA ILE A 175 3.98 10.45 -2.55
C ILE A 175 4.26 10.24 -4.03
N SER A 176 3.87 9.09 -4.58
CA SER A 176 4.02 8.80 -5.99
C SER A 176 2.75 8.22 -6.59
N VAL A 177 2.45 8.60 -7.83
CA VAL A 177 1.29 8.14 -8.60
C VAL A 177 1.66 8.03 -10.08
N GLY A 178 1.05 7.10 -10.80
CA GLY A 178 1.20 7.00 -12.26
C GLY A 178 0.31 8.04 -12.97
N ASP A 179 0.81 8.62 -14.07
CA ASP A 179 0.05 9.57 -14.89
C ASP A 179 -1.11 8.92 -15.66
N LYS A 180 -1.14 7.58 -15.73
CA LYS A 180 -2.21 6.78 -16.34
C LYS A 180 -2.94 5.89 -15.34
N ASP A 181 -2.78 6.16 -14.05
CA ASP A 181 -3.52 5.46 -13.00
C ASP A 181 -5.00 5.91 -13.07
N VAL A 182 -5.90 4.93 -13.23
CA VAL A 182 -7.35 5.18 -13.33
C VAL A 182 -8.08 4.98 -12.00
N MET A 183 -7.37 4.48 -10.98
CA MET A 183 -7.92 4.26 -9.62
C MET A 183 -7.50 5.39 -8.68
N VAL A 184 -6.31 5.92 -8.86
CA VAL A 184 -5.75 7.01 -8.02
C VAL A 184 -5.42 8.20 -8.91
N SER A 185 -6.02 9.34 -8.63
CA SER A 185 -5.79 10.55 -9.40
C SER A 185 -4.53 11.31 -8.96
N ILE A 186 -3.96 12.07 -9.90
CA ILE A 186 -2.87 13.00 -9.58
C ILE A 186 -3.38 14.07 -8.59
N GLU A 187 -4.63 14.50 -8.73
CA GLU A 187 -5.27 15.54 -7.93
C GLU A 187 -5.37 15.14 -6.45
N GLU A 188 -5.84 13.92 -6.15
CA GLU A 188 -5.91 13.43 -4.75
C GLU A 188 -4.52 13.28 -4.14
N SER A 189 -3.55 12.80 -4.91
CA SER A 189 -2.16 12.67 -4.47
C SER A 189 -1.52 14.06 -4.24
N ALA A 190 -1.75 15.02 -5.14
CA ALA A 190 -1.29 16.39 -5.01
C ALA A 190 -1.96 17.14 -3.86
N PHE A 191 -3.23 16.81 -3.52
CA PHE A 191 -3.89 17.36 -2.35
C PHE A 191 -3.16 16.97 -1.05
N ALA A 192 -2.87 15.67 -0.86
CA ALA A 192 -2.12 15.20 0.31
C ALA A 192 -0.70 15.77 0.35
N PHE A 193 -0.03 15.87 -0.82
CA PHE A 193 1.28 16.53 -0.94
C PHE A 193 1.26 17.97 -0.40
N ARG A 194 0.21 18.74 -0.65
CA ARG A 194 0.13 20.14 -0.18
C ARG A 194 -0.10 20.27 1.33
N LYS A 195 -0.48 19.18 2.01
CA LYS A 195 -0.85 19.17 3.44
C LYS A 195 0.24 18.58 4.34
N ILE A 196 1.01 17.63 3.85
CA ILE A 196 2.06 16.97 4.65
C ILE A 196 3.30 17.89 4.73
N PRO A 197 3.82 18.21 5.92
CA PRO A 197 4.89 19.20 6.07
C PRO A 197 6.24 18.83 5.43
N LYS A 198 6.61 17.54 5.50
CA LYS A 198 7.90 17.03 4.97
C LYS A 198 7.65 16.06 3.84
N VAL A 199 7.24 16.57 2.69
CA VAL A 199 6.77 15.72 1.60
C VAL A 199 7.44 16.07 0.27
N MET A 200 7.65 15.04 -0.52
CA MET A 200 8.02 15.11 -1.93
C MET A 200 6.90 14.49 -2.77
N PHE A 201 6.77 14.92 -4.01
CA PHE A 201 5.78 14.39 -4.94
C PHE A 201 6.42 13.96 -6.25
N TYR A 202 6.10 12.76 -6.72
CA TYR A 202 6.62 12.22 -7.95
C TYR A 202 5.51 11.60 -8.80
N VAL A 203 5.28 12.15 -9.98
CA VAL A 203 4.37 11.56 -10.98
C VAL A 203 5.19 10.67 -11.91
N MET A 204 4.87 9.39 -11.93
CA MET A 204 5.53 8.40 -12.79
C MET A 204 4.96 8.45 -14.20
N PRO A 205 5.77 8.72 -15.23
CA PRO A 205 5.28 8.81 -16.59
C PRO A 205 4.88 7.43 -17.13
N ASN A 206 3.83 7.39 -17.95
CA ASN A 206 3.33 6.20 -18.65
C ASN A 206 3.04 5.01 -17.71
N THR A 207 2.60 5.28 -16.49
CA THR A 207 2.42 4.27 -15.44
C THR A 207 0.96 4.12 -15.06
N ILE A 208 0.46 2.88 -15.11
CA ILE A 208 -0.89 2.49 -14.69
C ILE A 208 -0.87 1.87 -13.27
N HIS A 209 -2.07 1.64 -12.68
CA HIS A 209 -2.19 1.17 -11.29
C HIS A 209 -1.51 -0.19 -11.00
N PRO A 210 -1.72 -1.27 -11.79
CA PRO A 210 -1.22 -2.61 -11.43
C PRO A 210 0.29 -2.67 -11.27
N ILE A 211 0.75 -3.12 -10.09
CA ILE A 211 2.17 -3.14 -9.72
C ILE A 211 3.03 -3.98 -10.68
N GLU A 212 2.45 -5.01 -11.29
CA GLU A 212 3.09 -5.89 -12.28
C GLU A 212 3.39 -5.17 -13.60
N LYS A 213 2.83 -3.99 -13.80
CA LYS A 213 3.03 -3.14 -14.99
C LYS A 213 3.89 -1.90 -14.71
N VAL A 214 4.23 -1.70 -13.46
CA VAL A 214 5.09 -0.58 -13.04
C VAL A 214 6.55 -0.88 -13.37
N ASP A 215 7.29 0.13 -13.85
CA ASP A 215 8.74 0.01 -14.00
C ASP A 215 9.42 -0.01 -12.63
N VAL A 216 9.71 -1.21 -12.13
CA VAL A 216 10.33 -1.42 -10.81
C VAL A 216 11.73 -0.81 -10.69
N ASN A 217 12.45 -0.62 -11.81
CA ASN A 217 13.76 0.06 -11.78
C ASN A 217 13.60 1.54 -11.47
N GLN A 218 12.58 2.19 -12.03
CA GLN A 218 12.25 3.58 -11.67
C GLN A 218 11.84 3.69 -10.21
N VAL A 219 10.98 2.80 -9.71
CA VAL A 219 10.57 2.78 -8.30
C VAL A 219 11.79 2.61 -7.38
N ALA A 220 12.65 1.63 -7.68
CA ALA A 220 13.85 1.39 -6.90
C ALA A 220 14.80 2.60 -6.90
N LEU A 221 14.96 3.27 -8.04
CA LEU A 221 15.77 4.48 -8.14
C LEU A 221 15.21 5.61 -7.25
N GLN A 222 13.89 5.83 -7.29
CA GLN A 222 13.23 6.83 -6.46
C GLN A 222 13.35 6.51 -4.96
N ILE A 223 13.18 5.24 -4.56
CA ILE A 223 13.39 4.79 -3.18
C ILE A 223 14.83 5.10 -2.75
N LYS A 224 15.84 4.68 -3.54
CA LYS A 224 17.25 4.89 -3.23
C LYS A 224 17.59 6.38 -3.07
N ASN A 225 17.06 7.22 -3.95
CA ASN A 225 17.28 8.67 -3.89
C ASN A 225 16.60 9.25 -2.65
N PHE A 226 15.32 8.94 -2.42
CA PHE A 226 14.54 9.44 -1.29
C PHE A 226 15.15 9.07 0.07
N ILE A 227 15.60 7.82 0.21
CA ILE A 227 16.18 7.35 1.46
C ILE A 227 17.50 8.11 1.79
N LYS A 228 18.30 8.48 0.79
CA LYS A 228 19.57 9.19 0.94
C LYS A 228 19.41 10.69 1.23
N ILE A 229 18.27 11.30 0.91
CA ILE A 229 18.05 12.74 1.13
C ILE A 229 17.86 13.03 2.62
N SER A 230 18.58 14.02 3.14
CA SER A 230 18.32 14.60 4.46
C SER A 230 17.25 15.68 4.34
N ILE A 231 16.03 15.46 4.89
CA ILE A 231 14.88 16.39 4.88
C ILE A 231 14.58 16.87 6.30
#